data_038c086ca0b35828578947bfdd195383
#
_entry.id   038c086ca0b35828578947bfdd195383
#
_cell.length_a   1.000
_cell.length_b   1.000
_cell.length_c   1.000
_cell.angle_alpha   90.00
_cell.angle_beta   90.00
_cell.angle_gamma   90.00
#
_symmetry.space_group_name_H-M   'P 1'
#
loop_
_entity.id
_entity.type
_entity.pdbx_description
1 polymer ?
#
loop_
_entity_poly.entity_id
_entity_poly.type
_entity_poly.pdbx_seq_one_letter_code
_entity_poly.pdbx_strand_id
1 'polypeptide(L)'
;MNLWDKKAKTYARYQNTLNTIQKQTFEYLQNLNISFQNKSIIDIGCGTGVWTLHLAKEAKEILALDSANTMLEILQEDAKKLNLNNIKCENLSFETWMQNNPNVKFDLAFLSMSPALQNEKDYTNFLNLAKIKIYLGWADYR
;
A
#
# COMPACT_ATOMS: atom_id res chain seq x y z
N MET A 1 19.50 8.14 7.14
CA MET A 1 18.73 6.93 6.81
C MET A 1 17.79 6.60 7.95
N ASN A 2 16.49 6.49 7.70
CA ASN A 2 15.54 6.16 8.75
C ASN A 2 15.56 4.66 9.09
N LEU A 3 14.83 4.27 10.12
CA LEU A 3 14.80 2.87 10.58
C LEU A 3 14.34 1.91 9.47
N TRP A 4 13.35 2.32 8.67
CA TRP A 4 12.80 1.48 7.62
C TRP A 4 13.79 1.29 6.46
N ASP A 5 14.62 2.29 6.16
CA ASP A 5 15.69 2.14 5.19
C ASP A 5 16.70 1.06 5.63
N LYS A 6 17.02 1.03 6.92
CA LYS A 6 17.92 0.00 7.47
C LYS A 6 17.29 -1.38 7.40
N LYS A 7 15.98 -1.48 7.61
CA LYS A 7 15.25 -2.76 7.58
C LYS A 7 15.01 -3.28 6.17
N ALA A 8 15.10 -2.44 5.14
CA ALA A 8 14.77 -2.83 3.78
C ALA A 8 15.54 -4.04 3.28
N LYS A 9 16.80 -4.18 3.69
CA LYS A 9 17.67 -5.30 3.24
C LYS A 9 17.18 -6.66 3.75
N THR A 10 16.52 -6.69 4.91
CA THR A 10 16.02 -7.90 5.55
C THR A 10 14.51 -7.99 5.55
N TYR A 11 13.84 -6.98 5.01
CA TYR A 11 12.37 -6.94 4.95
C TYR A 11 11.85 -7.88 3.86
N ALA A 12 10.64 -8.40 4.07
CA ALA A 12 9.99 -9.26 3.07
C ALA A 12 9.85 -8.52 1.73
N ARG A 13 10.09 -9.24 0.64
CA ARG A 13 9.87 -8.77 -0.72
C ARG A 13 8.70 -9.48 -1.34
N TYR A 14 8.23 -8.94 -2.46
CA TYR A 14 7.20 -9.57 -3.27
C TYR A 14 7.55 -11.00 -3.63
N GLN A 15 6.59 -11.89 -3.44
CA GLN A 15 6.62 -13.27 -3.91
C GLN A 15 5.44 -13.48 -4.84
N ASN A 16 5.66 -14.16 -5.95
CA ASN A 16 4.59 -14.41 -6.92
C ASN A 16 3.46 -15.25 -6.31
N THR A 17 3.79 -16.14 -5.38
CA THR A 17 2.80 -16.94 -4.66
C THR A 17 2.27 -16.19 -3.45
N LEU A 18 0.96 -16.16 -3.28
CA LEU A 18 0.33 -15.54 -2.12
C LEU A 18 0.64 -16.33 -0.85
N ASN A 19 0.96 -15.64 0.25
CA ASN A 19 1.07 -16.27 1.56
C ASN A 19 -0.34 -16.52 2.13
N THR A 20 -0.41 -17.20 3.28
CA THR A 20 -1.69 -17.58 3.90
C THR A 20 -2.57 -16.36 4.22
N ILE A 21 -1.97 -15.30 4.80
CA ILE A 21 -2.71 -14.10 5.16
C ILE A 21 -3.26 -13.41 3.92
N GLN A 22 -2.46 -13.32 2.86
CA GLN A 22 -2.87 -12.72 1.59
C GLN A 22 -4.03 -13.51 0.96
N LYS A 23 -3.94 -14.84 0.93
CA LYS A 23 -5.01 -15.70 0.40
C LYS A 23 -6.31 -15.47 1.16
N GLN A 24 -6.25 -15.50 2.49
CA GLN A 24 -7.42 -15.30 3.34
C GLN A 24 -8.03 -13.91 3.15
N THR A 25 -7.18 -12.89 3.03
CA THR A 25 -7.64 -11.52 2.83
C THR A 25 -8.34 -11.36 1.49
N PHE A 26 -7.75 -11.87 0.40
CA PHE A 26 -8.36 -11.79 -0.91
C PHE A 26 -9.68 -12.56 -0.97
N GLU A 27 -9.76 -13.73 -0.37
CA GLU A 27 -11.02 -14.49 -0.29
C GLU A 27 -12.10 -13.73 0.47
N TYR A 28 -11.74 -13.13 1.60
CA TYR A 28 -12.66 -12.33 2.41
C TYR A 28 -13.21 -11.13 1.61
N LEU A 29 -12.33 -10.42 0.93
CA LEU A 29 -12.72 -9.27 0.12
C LEU A 29 -13.60 -9.70 -1.06
N GLN A 30 -13.29 -10.82 -1.70
CA GLN A 30 -14.09 -11.36 -2.78
C GLN A 30 -15.50 -11.71 -2.30
N ASN A 31 -15.62 -12.30 -1.11
CA ASN A 31 -16.92 -12.60 -0.51
C ASN A 31 -17.74 -11.35 -0.20
N LEU A 32 -17.07 -10.21 0.02
CA LEU A 32 -17.71 -8.91 0.21
C LEU A 32 -17.97 -8.18 -1.12
N ASN A 33 -17.67 -8.81 -2.25
CA ASN A 33 -17.78 -8.22 -3.59
C ASN A 33 -16.89 -6.98 -3.76
N ILE A 34 -15.72 -6.96 -3.08
CA ILE A 34 -14.72 -5.92 -3.24
C ILE A 34 -13.68 -6.39 -4.25
N SER A 35 -13.53 -5.61 -5.32
CA SER A 35 -12.60 -5.91 -6.42
C SER A 35 -11.60 -4.77 -6.56
N PHE A 36 -10.37 -5.11 -6.95
CA PHE A 36 -9.34 -4.13 -7.30
C PHE A 36 -9.33 -3.82 -8.79
N GLN A 37 -10.15 -4.53 -9.56
CA GLN A 37 -10.16 -4.44 -11.02
C GLN A 37 -10.49 -3.03 -11.50
N ASN A 38 -9.60 -2.46 -12.32
CA ASN A 38 -9.74 -1.14 -12.94
C ASN A 38 -9.96 0.01 -11.96
N LYS A 39 -9.48 -0.13 -10.73
CA LYS A 39 -9.62 0.92 -9.71
C LYS A 39 -8.35 1.75 -9.58
N SER A 40 -8.54 3.03 -9.23
CA SER A 40 -7.45 3.88 -8.76
C SER A 40 -7.22 3.59 -7.28
N ILE A 41 -6.00 3.25 -6.91
CA ILE A 41 -5.66 2.79 -5.57
C ILE A 41 -4.51 3.62 -5.01
N ILE A 42 -4.60 4.00 -3.73
CA ILE A 42 -3.45 4.48 -2.98
C ILE A 42 -3.06 3.40 -1.97
N ASP A 43 -1.78 3.02 -1.98
CA ASP A 43 -1.21 2.06 -1.04
C ASP A 43 -0.30 2.81 -0.07
N ILE A 44 -0.79 3.02 1.14
CA ILE A 44 -0.14 3.87 2.15
C ILE A 44 0.80 3.03 3.00
N GLY A 45 2.09 3.42 3.01
CA GLY A 45 3.11 2.64 3.69
C GLY A 45 3.37 1.32 2.97
N CYS A 46 3.57 1.40 1.66
CA CYS A 46 3.62 0.22 0.79
C CYS A 46 4.84 -0.68 1.00
N GLY A 47 5.89 -0.19 1.65
CA GLY A 47 7.11 -0.96 1.86
C GLY A 47 7.75 -1.41 0.55
N THR A 48 8.19 -2.66 0.51
CA THR A 48 8.83 -3.25 -0.68
C THR A 48 7.85 -3.73 -1.74
N GLY A 49 6.54 -3.50 -1.54
CA GLY A 49 5.53 -3.87 -2.53
C GLY A 49 4.95 -5.26 -2.37
N VAL A 50 5.06 -5.87 -1.19
CA VAL A 50 4.54 -7.22 -0.92
C VAL A 50 3.06 -7.34 -1.31
N TRP A 51 2.27 -6.30 -1.04
CA TRP A 51 0.87 -6.21 -1.46
C TRP A 51 0.72 -5.47 -2.78
N THR A 52 1.45 -4.36 -2.93
CA THR A 52 1.31 -3.43 -4.06
C THR A 52 1.36 -4.16 -5.40
N LEU A 53 2.32 -5.06 -5.56
CA LEU A 53 2.54 -5.73 -6.84
C LEU A 53 1.43 -6.72 -7.18
N HIS A 54 0.80 -7.34 -6.18
CA HIS A 54 -0.38 -8.16 -6.41
C HIS A 54 -1.59 -7.30 -6.81
N LEU A 55 -1.79 -6.17 -6.12
CA LEU A 55 -2.89 -5.25 -6.44
C LEU A 55 -2.74 -4.65 -7.83
N ALA A 56 -1.51 -4.34 -8.23
CA ALA A 56 -1.22 -3.71 -9.52
C ALA A 56 -1.59 -4.57 -10.71
N LYS A 57 -1.64 -5.88 -10.54
CA LYS A 57 -2.03 -6.79 -11.62
C LYS A 57 -3.48 -6.56 -12.07
N GLU A 58 -4.31 -6.03 -11.19
CA GLU A 58 -5.73 -5.80 -11.47
C GLU A 58 -6.09 -4.32 -11.55
N ALA A 59 -5.38 -3.47 -10.84
CA ALA A 59 -5.69 -2.05 -10.71
C ALA A 59 -5.53 -1.28 -12.01
N LYS A 60 -6.27 -0.20 -12.15
CA LYS A 60 -6.04 0.77 -13.22
C LYS A 60 -4.71 1.47 -12.99
N GLU A 61 -4.50 1.97 -11.77
CA GLU A 61 -3.27 2.64 -11.36
C GLU A 61 -3.15 2.59 -9.85
N ILE A 62 -1.91 2.56 -9.37
CA ILE A 62 -1.61 2.59 -7.94
C ILE A 62 -0.61 3.71 -7.65
N LEU A 63 -0.92 4.53 -6.65
CA LEU A 63 0.05 5.40 -6.01
C LEU A 63 0.60 4.66 -4.79
N ALA A 64 1.87 4.33 -4.82
CA ALA A 64 2.56 3.64 -3.74
C ALA A 64 3.36 4.65 -2.93
N LEU A 65 3.00 4.81 -1.67
CA LEU A 65 3.51 5.85 -0.80
C LEU A 65 4.30 5.24 0.35
N ASP A 66 5.54 5.67 0.52
CA ASP A 66 6.38 5.25 1.65
C ASP A 66 7.42 6.31 1.98
N SER A 67 7.74 6.44 3.26
CA SER A 67 8.76 7.40 3.72
C SER A 67 10.18 6.83 3.63
N ALA A 68 10.34 5.55 3.33
CA ALA A 68 11.63 4.88 3.22
C ALA A 68 11.98 4.64 1.76
N ASN A 69 12.91 5.43 1.23
CA ASN A 69 13.27 5.37 -0.19
C ASN A 69 13.83 4.00 -0.61
N THR A 70 14.58 3.35 0.26
CA THR A 70 15.13 2.02 -0.04
C THR A 70 14.06 0.97 -0.24
N MET A 71 12.92 1.09 0.46
CA MET A 71 11.75 0.23 0.24
C MET A 71 11.19 0.43 -1.17
N LEU A 72 11.04 1.69 -1.59
CA LEU A 72 10.52 2.03 -2.91
C LEU A 72 11.44 1.58 -4.04
N GLU A 73 12.75 1.62 -3.82
CA GLU A 73 13.71 1.12 -4.81
C GLU A 73 13.50 -0.36 -5.08
N ILE A 74 13.29 -1.14 -4.03
CA ILE A 74 13.00 -2.58 -4.15
C ILE A 74 11.69 -2.82 -4.88
N LEU A 75 10.66 -2.06 -4.51
CA LEU A 75 9.34 -2.14 -5.16
C LEU A 75 9.46 -1.87 -6.66
N GLN A 76 10.15 -0.79 -7.02
CA GLN A 76 10.32 -0.40 -8.42
C GLN A 76 11.11 -1.43 -9.21
N GLU A 77 12.13 -2.03 -8.60
CA GLU A 77 12.91 -3.11 -9.21
C GLU A 77 12.02 -4.31 -9.54
N ASP A 78 11.20 -4.74 -8.57
CA ASP A 78 10.31 -5.87 -8.76
C ASP A 78 9.19 -5.56 -9.76
N ALA A 79 8.64 -4.33 -9.73
CA ALA A 79 7.64 -3.89 -10.70
C ALA A 79 8.16 -3.95 -12.14
N LYS A 80 9.41 -3.53 -12.32
CA LYS A 80 10.06 -3.58 -13.63
C LYS A 80 10.22 -5.01 -14.13
N LYS A 81 10.62 -5.92 -13.25
CA LYS A 81 10.72 -7.35 -13.58
C LYS A 81 9.40 -7.96 -14.01
N LEU A 82 8.29 -7.46 -13.47
CA LEU A 82 6.95 -7.93 -13.77
C LEU A 82 6.29 -7.17 -14.93
N ASN A 83 6.98 -6.20 -15.52
CA ASN A 83 6.46 -5.34 -16.59
C ASN A 83 5.18 -4.58 -16.17
N LEU A 84 5.11 -4.16 -14.91
CA LEU A 84 3.99 -3.37 -14.41
C LEU A 84 4.29 -1.88 -14.62
N ASN A 85 3.43 -1.20 -15.38
CA ASN A 85 3.62 0.21 -15.76
C ASN A 85 2.60 1.14 -15.09
N ASN A 86 1.80 0.63 -14.18
CA ASN A 86 0.68 1.35 -13.57
C ASN A 86 0.93 1.74 -12.11
N ILE A 87 2.19 1.72 -11.67
CA ILE A 87 2.57 2.07 -10.29
C ILE A 87 3.38 3.35 -10.31
N LYS A 88 2.93 4.34 -9.54
CA LYS A 88 3.69 5.56 -9.28
C LYS A 88 4.13 5.51 -7.82
N CYS A 89 5.43 5.65 -7.56
CA CYS A 89 5.98 5.69 -6.22
C CYS A 89 6.28 7.12 -5.80
N GLU A 90 5.94 7.48 -4.57
CA GLU A 90 6.30 8.77 -3.99
C GLU A 90 6.92 8.56 -2.61
N ASN A 91 8.10 9.12 -2.40
CA ASN A 91 8.85 9.01 -1.15
C ASN A 91 8.44 10.15 -0.21
N LEU A 92 7.28 10.01 0.40
CA LEU A 92 6.69 10.97 1.31
C LEU A 92 5.98 10.26 2.44
N SER A 93 5.87 10.93 3.59
CA SER A 93 4.93 10.49 4.63
C SER A 93 3.49 10.74 4.16
N PHE A 94 2.54 10.04 4.75
CA PHE A 94 1.14 10.27 4.44
C PHE A 94 0.71 11.70 4.79
N GLU A 95 1.18 12.22 5.92
CA GLU A 95 0.90 13.59 6.33
C GLU A 95 1.34 14.59 5.28
N THR A 96 2.58 14.50 4.81
CA THR A 96 3.12 15.42 3.81
C THR A 96 2.36 15.28 2.49
N TRP A 97 2.10 14.05 2.07
CA TRP A 97 1.35 13.82 0.84
C TRP A 97 -0.04 14.45 0.90
N MET A 98 -0.75 14.31 2.01
CA MET A 98 -2.07 14.92 2.20
C MET A 98 -2.02 16.44 2.17
N GLN A 99 -0.99 17.05 2.77
CA GLN A 99 -0.79 18.50 2.71
C GLN A 99 -0.63 19.00 1.28
N ASN A 100 0.05 18.23 0.45
CA ASN A 100 0.31 18.57 -0.96
C ASN A 100 -0.88 18.24 -1.87
N ASN A 101 -1.76 17.34 -1.45
CA ASN A 101 -2.83 16.81 -2.28
C ASN A 101 -4.17 16.73 -1.51
N PRO A 102 -4.67 17.88 -0.98
CA PRO A 102 -5.81 17.84 -0.03
C PRO A 102 -7.13 17.43 -0.66
N ASN A 103 -7.25 17.49 -1.98
CA ASN A 103 -8.52 17.23 -2.68
C ASN A 103 -8.49 15.99 -3.58
N VAL A 104 -7.39 15.25 -3.58
CA VAL A 104 -7.27 14.04 -4.41
C VAL A 104 -8.07 12.92 -3.76
N LYS A 105 -8.79 12.16 -4.59
CA LYS A 105 -9.57 11.00 -4.17
C LYS A 105 -9.19 9.77 -4.99
N PHE A 106 -9.37 8.62 -4.37
CA PHE A 106 -9.12 7.32 -5.02
C PHE A 106 -10.39 6.47 -4.93
N ASP A 107 -10.46 5.45 -5.76
CA ASP A 107 -11.52 4.45 -5.63
C ASP A 107 -11.32 3.61 -4.38
N LEU A 108 -10.05 3.31 -4.06
CA LEU A 108 -9.72 2.45 -2.95
C LEU A 108 -8.43 2.92 -2.26
N ALA A 109 -8.45 2.96 -0.93
CA ALA A 109 -7.27 3.22 -0.11
C ALA A 109 -6.90 1.95 0.65
N PHE A 110 -5.64 1.57 0.59
CA PHE A 110 -5.12 0.35 1.18
C PHE A 110 -3.97 0.67 2.13
N LEU A 111 -3.99 0.07 3.31
CA LEU A 111 -2.90 0.16 4.27
C LEU A 111 -2.75 -1.18 4.96
N SER A 112 -1.57 -1.76 4.92
CA SER A 112 -1.29 -3.03 5.57
C SER A 112 -0.11 -2.92 6.52
N MET A 113 -0.39 -3.16 7.80
CA MET A 113 0.64 -3.28 8.85
C MET A 113 1.68 -2.17 8.80
N SER A 114 1.22 -0.93 8.70
CA SER A 114 2.08 0.24 8.58
C SER A 114 1.79 1.27 9.66
N PRO A 115 2.82 1.93 10.23
CA PRO A 115 2.64 3.01 11.18
C PRO A 115 2.40 4.37 10.49
N ALA A 116 1.99 4.39 9.24
CA ALA A 116 1.86 5.63 8.46
C ALA A 116 0.80 6.60 9.01
N LEU A 117 -0.25 6.08 9.66
CA LEU A 117 -1.26 6.91 10.31
C LEU A 117 -0.85 7.12 11.75
N GLN A 118 -0.38 8.33 12.07
CA GLN A 118 0.26 8.60 13.37
C GLN A 118 -0.57 9.41 14.33
N ASN A 119 -1.67 10.00 13.87
CA ASN A 119 -2.52 10.86 14.69
C ASN A 119 -3.95 10.84 14.18
N GLU A 120 -4.85 11.47 14.94
CA GLU A 120 -6.27 11.52 14.61
C GLU A 120 -6.54 12.14 13.24
N LYS A 121 -5.78 13.17 12.88
CA LYS A 121 -5.93 13.83 11.57
C LYS A 121 -5.60 12.88 10.43
N ASP A 122 -4.56 12.07 10.58
CA ASP A 122 -4.18 11.08 9.57
C ASP A 122 -5.29 10.04 9.37
N TYR A 123 -5.89 9.55 10.47
CA TYR A 123 -7.01 8.61 10.39
C TYR A 123 -8.22 9.24 9.72
N THR A 124 -8.54 10.49 10.06
CA THR A 124 -9.65 11.21 9.43
C THR A 124 -9.41 11.36 7.93
N ASN A 125 -8.20 11.75 7.54
CA ASN A 125 -7.82 11.88 6.14
C ASN A 125 -7.92 10.54 5.40
N PHE A 126 -7.48 9.45 6.03
CA PHE A 126 -7.58 8.12 5.45
C PHE A 126 -9.04 7.73 5.20
N LEU A 127 -9.91 7.98 6.18
CA LEU A 127 -11.33 7.65 6.07
C LEU A 127 -12.05 8.43 4.96
N ASN A 128 -11.57 9.63 4.65
CA ASN A 128 -12.18 10.50 3.63
C ASN A 128 -11.52 10.39 2.25
N LEU A 129 -10.44 9.60 2.13
CA LEU A 129 -9.61 9.57 0.94
C LEU A 129 -10.21 8.77 -0.20
N ALA A 130 -10.99 7.75 0.12
CA ALA A 130 -11.56 6.84 -0.86
C ALA A 130 -12.92 6.31 -0.40
N LYS A 131 -13.71 5.84 -1.36
CA LYS A 131 -15.00 5.20 -1.07
C LYS A 131 -14.80 3.86 -0.35
N ILE A 132 -13.82 3.08 -0.78
CA ILE A 132 -13.47 1.80 -0.17
C ILE A 132 -12.13 1.96 0.56
N LYS A 133 -12.08 1.61 1.84
CA LYS A 133 -10.87 1.66 2.64
C LYS A 133 -10.61 0.28 3.21
N ILE A 134 -9.39 -0.19 3.05
CA ILE A 134 -8.94 -1.47 3.60
C ILE A 134 -7.76 -1.20 4.52
N TYR A 135 -7.95 -1.50 5.79
CA TYR A 135 -6.93 -1.32 6.82
C TYR A 135 -6.64 -2.67 7.46
N LEU A 136 -5.42 -3.16 7.28
CA LEU A 136 -4.93 -4.39 7.89
C LEU A 136 -3.94 -4.04 8.99
N GLY A 137 -4.35 -4.19 10.23
CA GLY A 137 -3.51 -3.88 11.38
C GLY A 137 -2.84 -5.11 11.96
N TRP A 138 -1.93 -4.89 12.92
CA TRP A 138 -1.34 -5.98 13.66
C TRP A 138 -2.36 -6.56 14.64
N ALA A 139 -2.37 -7.89 14.77
CA ALA A 139 -3.15 -8.53 15.81
C ALA A 139 -2.39 -8.46 17.13
N ASP A 140 -3.12 -8.17 18.21
CA ASP A 140 -2.58 -8.17 19.58
C ASP A 140 -3.05 -9.45 20.27
N TYR A 141 -2.13 -10.39 20.43
CA TYR A 141 -2.41 -11.66 21.07
C TYR A 141 -1.98 -11.60 22.53
N ARG A 142 -2.91 -11.46 23.40
CA ARG A 142 -2.66 -11.47 24.85
C ARG A 142 -3.40 -12.60 25.52
#